data_7d572108901f5fe00bf52ababd1caa58
#
_entry.id   7d572108901f5fe00bf52ababd1caa58
#
_cell.length_a   1.000
_cell.length_b   1.000
_cell.length_c   1.000
_cell.angle_alpha   90.00
_cell.angle_beta   90.00
_cell.angle_gamma   90.00
#
_symmetry.space_group_name_H-M   'P 1'
#
loop_
_entity.id
_entity.type
_entity.pdbx_description
1 polymer ?
#
loop_
_entity_poly.entity_id
_entity_poly.type
_entity_poly.pdbx_seq_one_letter_code
_entity_poly.pdbx_strand_id
1 'polypeptide(L)'
;DFDHIVFVPMHKKKRRERGFNQAEEMAIQLSKRMNLSVIEAMERTKNISSQTKQEKFNRFSRSKSVYRSLSGRLKENARILLIDDVLTTGATLVACAESLKRNYACHITVLTFAFTPESGEV
;
A
#
# COMPACT_ATOMS: atom_id res chain seq x y z
N ASP A 1 16.20 -11.20 -3.51
CA ASP A 1 16.77 -9.88 -3.69
C ASP A 1 15.75 -8.92 -4.22
N PHE A 2 15.70 -7.72 -3.64
CA PHE A 2 14.74 -6.68 -4.00
C PHE A 2 15.45 -5.50 -4.63
N ASP A 3 14.71 -4.81 -5.51
CA ASP A 3 15.21 -3.59 -6.13
C ASP A 3 14.78 -2.35 -5.36
N HIS A 4 13.54 -2.37 -4.84
CA HIS A 4 12.95 -1.21 -4.17
C HIS A 4 12.04 -1.63 -3.04
N ILE A 5 11.87 -0.72 -2.09
CA ILE A 5 10.85 -0.83 -1.06
C ILE A 5 9.76 0.17 -1.40
N VAL A 6 8.51 -0.31 -1.39
CA VAL A 6 7.32 0.51 -1.63
C VAL A 6 6.42 0.37 -0.42
N PHE A 7 5.85 1.45 0.04
CA PHE A 7 4.94 1.42 1.20
C PHE A 7 3.51 1.72 0.77
N VAL A 8 2.55 1.21 1.55
CA VAL A 8 1.14 1.50 1.32
C VAL A 8 0.88 2.97 1.69
N PRO A 9 0.36 3.76 0.75
CA PRO A 9 0.16 5.18 0.99
C PRO A 9 -1.07 5.46 1.84
N MET A 10 -1.04 6.59 2.50
CA MET A 10 -2.13 7.11 3.30
C MET A 10 -2.74 8.32 2.59
N HIS A 11 -4.05 8.51 2.70
CA HIS A 11 -4.69 9.69 2.14
C HIS A 11 -4.06 10.96 2.75
N LYS A 12 -3.87 11.99 1.94
CA LYS A 12 -3.20 13.22 2.37
C LYS A 12 -3.84 13.86 3.59
N LYS A 13 -5.16 13.86 3.65
CA LYS A 13 -5.87 14.42 4.81
C LYS A 13 -5.54 13.66 6.09
N LYS A 14 -5.58 12.33 6.02
CA LYS A 14 -5.27 11.50 7.17
C LYS A 14 -3.81 11.63 7.58
N ARG A 15 -2.92 11.74 6.60
CA ARG A 15 -1.49 11.95 6.84
C ARG A 15 -1.24 13.24 7.61
N ARG A 16 -1.93 14.31 7.24
CA ARG A 16 -1.82 15.59 7.94
C ARG A 16 -2.36 15.51 9.37
N GLU A 17 -3.47 14.82 9.56
CA GLU A 17 -4.07 14.66 10.88
C GLU A 17 -3.17 13.83 11.81
N ARG A 18 -2.59 12.80 11.28
CA ARG A 18 -1.72 11.90 12.04
C ARG A 18 -0.31 12.41 12.21
N GLY A 19 0.17 13.19 11.25
CA GLY A 19 1.52 13.70 11.23
C GLY A 19 2.53 12.77 10.57
N PHE A 20 2.17 11.50 10.34
CA PHE A 20 3.08 10.54 9.73
C PHE A 20 2.30 9.36 9.16
N ASN A 21 2.98 8.60 8.30
CA ASN A 21 2.49 7.33 7.79
C ASN A 21 3.36 6.23 8.36
N GLN A 22 2.77 5.35 9.15
CA GLN A 22 3.50 4.29 9.83
C GLN A 22 4.22 3.35 8.85
N ALA A 23 3.56 2.99 7.75
CA ALA A 23 4.17 2.13 6.75
C ALA A 23 5.38 2.78 6.10
N GLU A 24 5.30 4.09 5.84
CA GLU A 24 6.42 4.84 5.30
C GLU A 24 7.61 4.87 6.27
N GLU A 25 7.35 5.11 7.55
CA GLU A 25 8.40 5.12 8.57
C GLU A 25 9.09 3.76 8.67
N MET A 26 8.30 2.69 8.63
CA MET A 26 8.85 1.33 8.64
C MET A 26 9.70 1.06 7.41
N ALA A 27 9.24 1.52 6.25
CA ALA A 27 9.95 1.36 4.99
C ALA A 27 11.30 2.08 5.05
N ILE A 28 11.33 3.29 5.60
CA ILE A 28 12.55 4.07 5.73
C ILE A 28 13.56 3.36 6.64
N GLN A 29 13.10 2.85 7.77
CA GLN A 29 13.98 2.12 8.69
C GLN A 29 14.54 0.87 8.04
N LEU A 30 13.69 0.13 7.33
CA LEU A 30 14.12 -1.09 6.68
C LEU A 30 15.09 -0.82 5.53
N SER A 31 14.89 0.29 4.81
CA SER A 31 15.76 0.66 3.69
C SER A 31 17.19 0.88 4.14
N LYS A 32 17.38 1.43 5.32
CA LYS A 32 18.72 1.66 5.88
C LYS A 32 19.44 0.34 6.15
N ARG A 33 18.70 -0.66 6.62
CA ARG A 33 19.28 -1.96 6.93
C ARG A 33 19.55 -2.80 5.69
N MET A 34 18.69 -2.69 4.70
CA MET A 34 18.79 -3.49 3.48
C MET A 34 19.56 -2.81 2.36
N ASN A 35 19.90 -1.54 2.56
CA ASN A 35 20.54 -0.72 1.53
C ASN A 35 19.73 -0.68 0.24
N LEU A 36 18.44 -0.45 0.39
CA LEU A 36 17.50 -0.35 -0.73
C LEU A 36 16.82 1.02 -0.72
N SER A 37 16.47 1.49 -1.88
CA SER A 37 15.72 2.75 -2.00
C SER A 37 14.25 2.56 -1.65
N VAL A 38 13.67 3.58 -1.00
CA VAL A 38 12.23 3.66 -0.78
C VAL A 38 11.65 4.49 -1.91
N ILE A 39 10.65 3.93 -2.59
CA ILE A 39 10.01 4.59 -3.72
C ILE A 39 8.55 4.84 -3.39
N GLU A 40 8.12 6.09 -3.54
CA GLU A 40 6.71 6.43 -3.47
C GLU A 40 6.10 6.15 -4.84
N ALA A 41 5.55 4.95 -5.00
CA ALA A 41 5.07 4.46 -6.29
C ALA A 41 3.56 4.53 -6.45
N MET A 42 2.85 4.88 -5.40
CA MET A 42 1.39 4.95 -5.38
C MET A 42 0.91 6.12 -4.55
N GLU A 43 -0.33 6.52 -4.82
CA GLU A 43 -1.04 7.44 -3.93
C GLU A 43 -2.43 6.92 -3.64
N ARG A 44 -2.98 7.30 -2.51
CA ARG A 44 -4.36 7.01 -2.17
C ARG A 44 -5.21 8.22 -2.54
N THR A 45 -6.17 8.01 -3.43
CA THR A 45 -6.90 9.11 -4.06
C THR A 45 -8.19 9.48 -3.35
N LYS A 46 -8.76 8.59 -2.53
CA LYS A 46 -10.05 8.82 -1.89
C LYS A 46 -10.01 8.51 -0.42
N ASN A 47 -10.74 9.32 0.34
CA ASN A 47 -11.03 9.03 1.72
C ASN A 47 -12.39 8.34 1.75
N ILE A 48 -12.42 7.06 2.14
CA ILE A 48 -13.62 6.23 2.08
C ILE A 48 -14.37 6.17 3.41
N SER A 49 -14.18 7.14 4.27
CA SER A 49 -14.82 7.15 5.58
C SER A 49 -16.32 7.42 5.54
N SER A 50 -16.82 8.03 4.47
CA SER A 50 -18.24 8.31 4.33
C SER A 50 -18.78 7.68 3.06
N GLN A 51 -19.24 6.44 3.17
CA GLN A 51 -19.76 5.69 2.04
C GLN A 51 -21.27 5.69 2.03
N THR A 52 -21.85 5.97 0.87
CA THR A 52 -23.27 5.81 0.64
C THR A 52 -23.60 4.33 0.44
N LYS A 53 -24.90 3.98 0.42
CA LYS A 53 -25.32 2.62 0.14
C LYS A 53 -24.81 2.13 -1.21
N GLN A 54 -24.86 2.98 -2.22
CA GLN A 54 -24.39 2.63 -3.54
C GLN A 54 -22.90 2.40 -3.55
N GLU A 55 -22.17 3.20 -2.80
CA GLU A 55 -20.74 3.03 -2.67
C GLU A 55 -20.37 1.73 -1.98
N LYS A 56 -21.14 1.34 -0.98
CA LYS A 56 -20.93 0.06 -0.30
C LYS A 56 -21.17 -1.12 -1.24
N PHE A 57 -22.19 -1.00 -2.09
CA PHE A 57 -22.49 -2.03 -3.06
C PHE A 57 -21.33 -2.20 -4.07
N ASN A 58 -20.72 -1.09 -4.47
CA ASN A 58 -19.61 -1.07 -5.41
C ASN A 58 -18.24 -1.16 -4.74
N ARG A 59 -18.23 -1.61 -3.51
CA ARG A 59 -17.01 -1.66 -2.68
C ARG A 59 -15.83 -2.32 -3.38
N PHE A 60 -16.07 -3.42 -4.05
CA PHE A 60 -15.03 -4.16 -4.75
C PHE A 60 -14.41 -3.36 -5.88
N SER A 61 -15.24 -2.71 -6.67
CA SER A 61 -14.75 -1.87 -7.76
C SER A 61 -14.02 -0.65 -7.23
N ARG A 62 -14.48 -0.13 -6.12
CA ARG A 62 -13.92 1.09 -5.54
C ARG A 62 -12.55 0.88 -4.94
N SER A 63 -12.30 -0.26 -4.32
CA SER A 63 -10.98 -0.51 -3.75
C SER A 63 -9.90 -0.50 -4.83
N LYS A 64 -10.25 -0.85 -6.05
CA LYS A 64 -9.32 -0.80 -7.17
C LYS A 64 -8.98 0.62 -7.60
N SER A 65 -9.89 1.59 -7.38
CA SER A 65 -9.68 2.97 -7.78
C SER A 65 -9.15 3.85 -6.65
N VAL A 66 -9.11 3.34 -5.43
CA VAL A 66 -8.61 4.08 -4.27
C VAL A 66 -7.10 4.30 -4.35
N TYR A 67 -6.39 3.31 -4.86
CA TYR A 67 -4.94 3.41 -5.02
C TYR A 67 -4.60 3.60 -6.49
N ARG A 68 -3.75 4.57 -6.74
CA ARG A 68 -3.30 4.86 -8.11
C ARG A 68 -1.79 4.78 -8.13
N SER A 69 -1.25 3.98 -9.06
CA SER A 69 0.19 3.92 -9.24
C SER A 69 0.68 5.16 -10.00
N LEU A 70 1.87 5.59 -9.63
CA LEU A 70 2.52 6.74 -10.25
C LEU A 70 3.49 6.24 -11.30
N SER A 71 3.38 6.77 -12.53
CA SER A 71 4.20 6.30 -13.63
C SER A 71 5.65 6.77 -13.48
N GLY A 72 6.58 6.01 -14.10
CA GLY A 72 7.98 6.38 -14.13
C GLY A 72 8.73 6.26 -12.81
N ARG A 73 8.16 5.58 -11.84
CA ARG A 73 8.77 5.44 -10.52
C ARG A 73 9.56 4.15 -10.35
N LEU A 74 9.10 3.06 -10.97
CA LEU A 74 9.74 1.77 -10.85
C LEU A 74 10.41 1.38 -12.15
N LYS A 75 11.53 0.67 -12.06
CA LYS A 75 12.16 0.12 -13.25
C LYS A 75 11.36 -1.09 -13.73
N GLU A 76 11.55 -1.45 -14.99
CA GLU A 76 10.88 -2.59 -15.58
C GLU A 76 11.31 -3.88 -14.90
N ASN A 77 10.34 -4.76 -14.65
CA ASN A 77 10.56 -6.04 -13.97
C ASN A 77 11.15 -5.90 -12.57
N ALA A 78 10.86 -4.78 -11.91
CA ALA A 78 11.36 -4.56 -10.55
C ALA A 78 10.84 -5.61 -9.58
N ARG A 79 11.70 -6.00 -8.66
CA ARG A 79 11.32 -6.85 -7.52
C ARG A 79 11.12 -5.91 -6.34
N ILE A 80 9.89 -5.77 -5.90
CA ILE A 80 9.56 -4.80 -4.86
C ILE A 80 9.11 -5.48 -3.58
N LEU A 81 9.47 -4.86 -2.47
CA LEU A 81 8.99 -5.23 -1.15
C LEU A 81 7.94 -4.21 -0.76
N LEU A 82 6.69 -4.66 -0.67
CA LEU A 82 5.56 -3.79 -0.35
C LEU A 82 5.29 -3.86 1.15
N ILE A 83 5.34 -2.71 1.81
CA ILE A 83 5.25 -2.60 3.27
C ILE A 83 3.89 -2.05 3.68
N ASP A 84 3.24 -2.74 4.60
CA ASP A 84 2.09 -2.20 5.33
C ASP A 84 2.32 -2.49 6.83
N ASP A 85 1.72 -1.67 7.69
CA ASP A 85 1.95 -1.81 9.12
C ASP A 85 1.15 -2.97 9.73
N VAL A 86 -0.11 -3.12 9.34
CA VAL A 86 -0.99 -4.14 9.91
C VAL A 86 -1.71 -4.91 8.79
N LEU A 87 -1.68 -6.22 8.89
CA LEU A 87 -2.46 -7.09 8.01
C LEU A 87 -3.72 -7.52 8.75
N THR A 88 -4.89 -7.20 8.20
CA THR A 88 -6.17 -7.70 8.70
C THR A 88 -6.77 -8.70 7.71
N THR A 89 -7.42 -8.19 6.66
CA THR A 89 -8.01 -9.04 5.63
C THR A 89 -7.11 -9.24 4.41
N GLY A 90 -6.12 -8.36 4.26
CA GLY A 90 -5.29 -8.33 3.07
C GLY A 90 -5.87 -7.52 1.92
N ALA A 91 -7.07 -6.98 2.08
CA ALA A 91 -7.73 -6.24 1.00
C ALA A 91 -6.94 -5.02 0.54
N THR A 92 -6.33 -4.30 1.47
CA THR A 92 -5.50 -3.15 1.15
C THR A 92 -4.29 -3.55 0.32
N LEU A 93 -3.61 -4.63 0.72
CA LEU A 93 -2.44 -5.10 0.00
C LEU A 93 -2.77 -5.62 -1.40
N VAL A 94 -3.92 -6.30 -1.53
CA VAL A 94 -4.38 -6.76 -2.84
C VAL A 94 -4.67 -5.56 -3.75
N ALA A 95 -5.36 -4.55 -3.23
CA ALA A 95 -5.68 -3.35 -4.01
C ALA A 95 -4.41 -2.62 -4.45
N CYS A 96 -3.43 -2.50 -3.57
CA CYS A 96 -2.14 -1.89 -3.90
C CYS A 96 -1.40 -2.69 -4.97
N ALA A 97 -1.34 -4.00 -4.81
CA ALA A 97 -0.66 -4.86 -5.77
C ALA A 97 -1.31 -4.78 -7.15
N GLU A 98 -2.63 -4.79 -7.21
CA GLU A 98 -3.35 -4.63 -8.47
C GLU A 98 -3.07 -3.29 -9.12
N SER A 99 -3.02 -2.22 -8.31
CA SER A 99 -2.71 -0.89 -8.80
C SER A 99 -1.32 -0.83 -9.45
N LEU A 100 -0.33 -1.42 -8.79
CA LEU A 100 1.03 -1.45 -9.31
C LEU A 100 1.12 -2.28 -10.59
N LYS A 101 0.49 -3.44 -10.61
CA LYS A 101 0.57 -4.34 -11.75
C LYS A 101 -0.19 -3.86 -12.99
N ARG A 102 -1.08 -2.88 -12.84
CA ARG A 102 -1.71 -2.26 -14.01
C ARG A 102 -0.72 -1.45 -14.85
N ASN A 103 0.30 -0.88 -14.21
CA ASN A 103 1.25 0.01 -14.88
C ASN A 103 2.67 -0.55 -14.97
N TYR A 104 2.98 -1.58 -14.19
CA TYR A 104 4.34 -2.11 -14.11
C TYR A 104 4.36 -3.62 -14.21
N ALA A 105 5.30 -4.13 -14.97
CA ALA A 105 5.68 -5.54 -14.89
C ALA A 105 6.61 -5.66 -13.68
N CYS A 106 6.08 -6.12 -12.55
CA CYS A 106 6.86 -6.18 -11.32
C CYS A 106 6.52 -7.42 -10.51
N HIS A 107 7.43 -7.78 -9.62
CA HIS A 107 7.25 -8.90 -8.69
C HIS A 107 7.10 -8.31 -7.29
N ILE A 108 6.02 -8.67 -6.62
CA ILE A 108 5.66 -8.07 -5.34
C ILE A 108 5.75 -9.10 -4.23
N THR A 109 6.55 -8.78 -3.22
CA THR A 109 6.58 -9.52 -1.97
C THR A 109 6.05 -8.57 -0.89
N VAL A 110 5.21 -9.07 -0.02
CA VAL A 110 4.54 -8.25 1.01
C VAL A 110 5.19 -8.50 2.36
N LEU A 111 5.42 -7.42 3.10
CA LEU A 111 5.88 -7.50 4.47
C LEU A 111 4.98 -6.64 5.36
N THR A 112 4.46 -7.23 6.41
CA THR A 112 3.68 -6.52 7.43
C THR A 112 4.34 -6.72 8.78
N PHE A 113 4.16 -5.75 9.68
CA PHE A 113 4.78 -5.79 11.00
C PHE A 113 3.84 -6.25 12.09
N ALA A 114 2.55 -6.34 11.79
CA ALA A 114 1.57 -6.85 12.73
C ALA A 114 0.46 -7.57 11.97
N PHE A 115 -0.06 -8.61 12.58
CA PHE A 115 -1.18 -9.36 12.04
C PHE A 115 -2.32 -9.36 13.05
N THR A 116 -3.50 -8.98 12.61
CA THR A 116 -4.70 -8.99 13.44
C THR A 116 -5.70 -9.96 12.86
N PRO A 117 -6.07 -11.03 13.56
CA PRO A 117 -7.07 -11.97 13.06
C PRO A 117 -8.40 -11.27 12.80
N GLU A 118 -9.01 -11.58 11.68
CA GLU A 118 -10.25 -10.94 11.28
C GLU A 118 -11.37 -11.16 12.27
N SER A 119 -11.48 -12.35 12.81
CA SER A 119 -12.54 -12.71 13.74
C SER A 119 -12.34 -12.17 15.16
N GLY A 120 -11.15 -11.69 15.46
CA GLY A 120 -10.80 -11.30 16.81
C GLY A 120 -10.60 -12.47 17.76
N GLU A 121 -10.65 -13.67 17.26
CA GLU A 121 -10.40 -14.86 18.06
C GLU A 121 -8.91 -15.13 18.16
N VAL A 122 -8.49 -15.42 19.34
CA VAL A 122 -7.07 -15.66 19.58
C VAL A 122 -6.89 -17.04 20.18
#